data_16be4207b1d8197aa4bf0594aa43d976
#
_entry.id   16be4207b1d8197aa4bf0594aa43d976
#
_cell.length_a   1.000
_cell.length_b   1.000
_cell.length_c   1.000
_cell.angle_alpha   90.00
_cell.angle_beta   90.00
_cell.angle_gamma   90.00
#
_symmetry.space_group_name_H-M   'P 1'
#
loop_
_entity.id
_entity.type
_entity.pdbx_description
1 polymer ?
#
loop_
_entity_poly.entity_id
_entity_poly.type
_entity_poly.pdbx_seq_one_letter_code
_entity_poly.pdbx_strand_id
1 'polypeptide(L)'
;ILIPENVKVKAEIIAKEPGIIAGIEEAKILLESLGIKAEAKIKDGQKTSCGKTILKLEGNARTILAVERTLLNLISRMSGIATQTNRIVEKVKAAGYRTKIACTRKTAPGLEYFDKKAVWLGGGDTHRLHLDDMILIKDNHIAIIGSIKEAVKIAKEKASFSKKIEAEVSSVDEAIEAARAGADIIMLDNFSPKQVREAVKKLEEEGIRDKVLVEVSGRINEENVLEFASIGVDIISLGILTHSVKALDLSLEVKQVTA
;
A
#
# COMPACT_ATOMS: atom_id res chain seq x y z
N ILE A 1 3.04 11.53 36.98
CA ILE A 1 2.74 12.17 38.27
C ILE A 1 1.65 11.39 39.03
N LEU A 2 0.55 10.98 38.36
CA LEU A 2 -0.60 10.30 39.03
C LEU A 2 -0.29 8.84 39.40
N ILE A 3 0.57 8.16 38.65
CA ILE A 3 0.85 6.72 38.85
C ILE A 3 2.16 6.54 39.61
N PRO A 4 2.19 5.78 40.70
CA PRO A 4 3.43 5.42 41.39
C PRO A 4 4.40 4.63 40.49
N GLU A 5 5.71 4.73 40.75
CA GLU A 5 6.75 4.15 39.87
C GLU A 5 6.76 2.63 39.82
N ASN A 6 6.41 2.02 40.93
CA ASN A 6 6.46 0.55 41.13
C ASN A 6 5.19 -0.17 40.64
N VAL A 7 4.15 0.55 40.21
CA VAL A 7 2.89 -0.05 39.78
C VAL A 7 3.07 -0.81 38.47
N LYS A 8 2.66 -2.06 38.43
CA LYS A 8 2.58 -2.91 37.25
C LYS A 8 1.14 -3.15 36.86
N VAL A 9 0.88 -3.33 35.58
CA VAL A 9 -0.46 -3.60 35.06
C VAL A 9 -0.44 -4.69 34.00
N LYS A 10 -1.59 -5.34 33.87
CA LYS A 10 -1.94 -6.10 32.65
C LYS A 10 -2.95 -5.28 31.86
N ALA A 11 -2.66 -5.07 30.58
CA ALA A 11 -3.51 -4.32 29.67
C ALA A 11 -3.75 -5.11 28.39
N GLU A 12 -4.78 -4.73 27.66
CA GLU A 12 -5.12 -5.34 26.37
C GLU A 12 -5.35 -4.27 25.32
N ILE A 13 -4.88 -4.51 24.10
CA ILE A 13 -5.29 -3.73 22.92
C ILE A 13 -6.44 -4.48 22.26
N ILE A 14 -7.55 -3.77 22.03
CA ILE A 14 -8.82 -4.32 21.58
C ILE A 14 -9.26 -3.62 20.31
N ALA A 15 -9.70 -4.38 19.30
CA ALA A 15 -10.30 -3.84 18.10
C ALA A 15 -11.73 -3.35 18.39
N LYS A 16 -12.05 -2.12 17.98
CA LYS A 16 -13.40 -1.53 18.12
C LYS A 16 -14.25 -1.67 16.86
N GLU A 17 -13.65 -2.09 15.77
CA GLU A 17 -14.31 -2.38 14.50
C GLU A 17 -13.66 -3.59 13.80
N PRO A 18 -14.33 -4.24 12.83
CA PRO A 18 -13.75 -5.33 12.05
C PRO A 18 -12.71 -4.80 11.04
N GLY A 19 -11.63 -5.56 10.80
CA GLY A 19 -10.60 -5.19 9.85
C GLY A 19 -9.49 -6.23 9.72
N ILE A 20 -8.43 -5.86 9.02
CA ILE A 20 -7.18 -6.62 8.91
C ILE A 20 -6.17 -6.00 9.87
N ILE A 21 -5.60 -6.79 10.74
CA ILE A 21 -4.59 -6.31 11.68
C ILE A 21 -3.21 -6.29 11.01
N ALA A 22 -2.49 -5.19 11.21
CA ALA A 22 -1.12 -4.98 10.74
C ALA A 22 -0.31 -4.15 11.74
N GLY A 23 0.98 -4.48 11.92
CA GLY A 23 1.89 -3.78 12.82
C GLY A 23 2.09 -4.49 14.17
N ILE A 24 1.70 -5.74 14.30
CA ILE A 24 1.90 -6.53 15.53
C ILE A 24 3.38 -6.82 15.78
N GLU A 25 4.15 -7.12 14.73
CA GLU A 25 5.59 -7.36 14.85
C GLU A 25 6.31 -6.11 15.34
N GLU A 26 6.04 -4.96 14.75
CA GLU A 26 6.60 -3.66 15.12
C GLU A 26 6.21 -3.26 16.55
N ALA A 27 4.94 -3.49 16.89
CA ALA A 27 4.42 -3.27 18.24
C ALA A 27 5.19 -4.09 19.29
N LYS A 28 5.42 -5.37 19.03
CA LYS A 28 6.17 -6.25 19.94
C LYS A 28 7.61 -5.78 20.11
N ILE A 29 8.30 -5.47 19.01
CA ILE A 29 9.68 -4.97 19.06
C ILE A 29 9.76 -3.70 19.93
N LEU A 30 8.84 -2.74 19.72
CA LEU A 30 8.78 -1.51 20.50
C LEU A 30 8.53 -1.80 21.98
N LEU A 31 7.56 -2.64 22.31
CA LEU A 31 7.19 -2.96 23.69
C LEU A 31 8.30 -3.71 24.43
N GLU A 32 8.89 -4.70 23.79
CA GLU A 32 9.99 -5.49 24.34
C GLU A 32 11.24 -4.64 24.59
N SER A 33 11.54 -3.67 23.71
CA SER A 33 12.64 -2.70 23.91
C SER A 33 12.45 -1.80 25.13
N LEU A 34 11.20 -1.64 25.57
CA LEU A 34 10.82 -0.86 26.76
C LEU A 34 10.62 -1.75 28.02
N GLY A 35 10.97 -3.04 27.94
CA GLY A 35 10.79 -3.98 29.04
C GLY A 35 9.34 -4.38 29.33
N ILE A 36 8.42 -4.17 28.36
CA ILE A 36 7.03 -4.58 28.45
C ILE A 36 6.88 -5.95 27.80
N LYS A 37 6.31 -6.92 28.54
CA LYS A 37 5.99 -8.22 27.98
C LYS A 37 4.76 -8.11 27.10
N ALA A 38 4.86 -8.56 25.84
CA ALA A 38 3.80 -8.48 24.86
C ALA A 38 3.43 -9.87 24.30
N GLU A 39 2.15 -10.23 24.37
CA GLU A 39 1.64 -11.48 23.83
C GLU A 39 0.63 -11.18 22.72
N ALA A 40 0.96 -11.52 21.46
CA ALA A 40 0.06 -11.38 20.33
C ALA A 40 -1.06 -12.45 20.38
N LYS A 41 -2.30 -12.02 20.22
CA LYS A 41 -3.50 -12.89 20.13
C LYS A 41 -3.96 -13.07 18.69
N ILE A 42 -3.37 -12.31 17.77
CA ILE A 42 -3.62 -12.33 16.34
C ILE A 42 -2.28 -12.09 15.62
N LYS A 43 -2.16 -12.59 14.41
CA LYS A 43 -0.98 -12.34 13.54
C LYS A 43 -1.28 -11.22 12.54
N ASP A 44 -0.24 -10.57 12.05
CA ASP A 44 -0.34 -9.63 10.94
C ASP A 44 -1.01 -10.27 9.72
N GLY A 45 -1.86 -9.53 9.02
CA GLY A 45 -2.65 -9.98 7.88
C GLY A 45 -3.94 -10.74 8.23
N GLN A 46 -4.20 -11.04 9.51
CA GLN A 46 -5.42 -11.74 9.90
C GLN A 46 -6.60 -10.80 10.13
N LYS A 47 -7.83 -11.31 9.85
CA LYS A 47 -9.09 -10.60 10.12
C LYS A 47 -9.40 -10.56 11.61
N THR A 48 -9.85 -9.40 12.08
CA THR A 48 -10.37 -9.21 13.43
C THR A 48 -11.85 -8.80 13.40
N SER A 49 -12.49 -8.88 14.56
CA SER A 49 -13.86 -8.40 14.79
C SER A 49 -13.90 -7.41 15.96
N CYS A 50 -14.97 -6.64 16.06
CA CYS A 50 -15.20 -5.75 17.19
C CYS A 50 -15.14 -6.52 18.53
N GLY A 51 -14.48 -5.94 19.53
CA GLY A 51 -14.31 -6.51 20.87
C GLY A 51 -13.18 -7.54 21.01
N LYS A 52 -12.50 -7.92 19.90
CA LYS A 52 -11.43 -8.93 19.95
C LYS A 52 -10.13 -8.33 20.47
N THR A 53 -9.53 -8.98 21.49
CA THR A 53 -8.17 -8.66 21.95
C THR A 53 -7.16 -9.05 20.88
N ILE A 54 -6.31 -8.09 20.49
CA ILE A 54 -5.25 -8.30 19.49
C ILE A 54 -3.88 -8.47 20.13
N LEU A 55 -3.63 -7.78 21.27
CA LEU A 55 -2.36 -7.83 22.00
C LEU A 55 -2.60 -7.74 23.50
N LYS A 56 -1.91 -8.58 24.30
CA LYS A 56 -1.87 -8.48 25.75
C LYS A 56 -0.53 -7.93 26.19
N LEU A 57 -0.55 -7.02 27.17
CA LEU A 57 0.60 -6.33 27.69
C LEU A 57 0.72 -6.58 29.20
N GLU A 58 1.97 -6.75 29.68
CA GLU A 58 2.27 -6.82 31.10
C GLU A 58 3.55 -6.06 31.39
N GLY A 59 3.53 -5.10 32.29
CA GLY A 59 4.70 -4.30 32.63
C GLY A 59 4.41 -3.10 33.52
N ASN A 60 5.39 -2.20 33.60
CA ASN A 60 5.24 -0.97 34.35
C ASN A 60 4.16 -0.07 33.78
N ALA A 61 3.26 0.40 34.63
CA ALA A 61 2.11 1.19 34.22
C ALA A 61 2.49 2.52 33.56
N ARG A 62 3.49 3.23 34.08
CA ARG A 62 3.97 4.50 33.50
C ARG A 62 4.51 4.29 32.09
N THR A 63 5.30 3.23 31.89
CA THR A 63 5.89 2.90 30.59
C THR A 63 4.82 2.54 29.55
N ILE A 64 3.84 1.71 29.94
CA ILE A 64 2.71 1.34 29.07
C ILE A 64 1.92 2.58 28.65
N LEU A 65 1.54 3.44 29.60
CA LEU A 65 0.78 4.67 29.31
C LEU A 65 1.59 5.69 28.50
N ALA A 66 2.92 5.76 28.71
CA ALA A 66 3.77 6.65 27.92
C ALA A 66 3.86 6.25 26.45
N VAL A 67 3.90 4.94 26.13
CA VAL A 67 4.02 4.43 24.77
C VAL A 67 2.67 4.24 24.09
N GLU A 68 1.56 4.19 24.83
CA GLU A 68 0.21 3.88 24.36
C GLU A 68 -0.16 4.61 23.06
N ARG A 69 -0.05 5.93 23.05
CA ARG A 69 -0.50 6.72 21.90
C ARG A 69 0.35 6.43 20.66
N THR A 70 1.66 6.33 20.80
CA THR A 70 2.56 6.00 19.69
C THR A 70 2.25 4.62 19.13
N LEU A 71 2.06 3.64 20.02
CA LEU A 71 1.74 2.26 19.68
C LEU A 71 0.41 2.16 18.93
N LEU A 72 -0.65 2.76 19.50
CA LEU A 72 -1.98 2.76 18.89
C LEU A 72 -1.98 3.48 17.53
N ASN A 73 -1.33 4.63 17.41
CA ASN A 73 -1.26 5.35 16.14
C ASN A 73 -0.62 4.50 15.03
N LEU A 74 0.45 3.79 15.34
CA LEU A 74 1.14 2.92 14.38
C LEU A 74 0.24 1.76 13.93
N ILE A 75 -0.27 0.96 14.89
CA ILE A 75 -1.07 -0.22 14.59
C ILE A 75 -2.39 0.18 13.90
N SER A 76 -3.06 1.23 14.38
CA SER A 76 -4.32 1.72 13.80
C SER A 76 -4.12 2.17 12.35
N ARG A 77 -3.05 2.90 12.05
CA ARG A 77 -2.72 3.32 10.68
C ARG A 77 -2.45 2.12 9.79
N MET A 78 -1.54 1.24 10.19
CA MET A 78 -1.18 0.05 9.41
C MET A 78 -2.39 -0.86 9.18
N SER A 79 -3.20 -1.10 10.22
CA SER A 79 -4.43 -1.91 10.11
C SER A 79 -5.48 -1.25 9.22
N GLY A 80 -5.58 0.07 9.25
CA GLY A 80 -6.46 0.82 8.34
C GLY A 80 -6.07 0.66 6.87
N ILE A 81 -4.78 0.80 6.56
CA ILE A 81 -4.23 0.57 5.21
C ILE A 81 -4.49 -0.87 4.76
N ALA A 82 -4.16 -1.86 5.60
CA ALA A 82 -4.36 -3.27 5.29
C ALA A 82 -5.84 -3.59 5.06
N THR A 83 -6.74 -3.03 5.88
CA THR A 83 -8.19 -3.22 5.76
C THR A 83 -8.73 -2.64 4.45
N GLN A 84 -8.36 -1.41 4.10
CA GLN A 84 -8.79 -0.77 2.86
C GLN A 84 -8.26 -1.51 1.64
N THR A 85 -6.97 -1.90 1.67
CA THR A 85 -6.34 -2.68 0.60
C THR A 85 -7.07 -4.00 0.41
N ASN A 86 -7.31 -4.76 1.49
CA ASN A 86 -7.99 -6.05 1.43
C ASN A 86 -9.41 -5.91 0.84
N ARG A 87 -10.16 -4.88 1.22
CA ARG A 87 -11.50 -4.62 0.70
C ARG A 87 -11.49 -4.44 -0.82
N ILE A 88 -10.55 -3.65 -1.35
CA ILE A 88 -10.44 -3.40 -2.79
C ILE A 88 -9.96 -4.65 -3.53
N VAL A 89 -8.96 -5.36 -2.99
CA VAL A 89 -8.44 -6.61 -3.56
C VAL A 89 -9.54 -7.66 -3.65
N GLU A 90 -10.29 -7.89 -2.57
CA GLU A 90 -11.38 -8.86 -2.55
C GLU A 90 -12.53 -8.45 -3.47
N LYS A 91 -12.83 -7.17 -3.59
CA LYS A 91 -13.83 -6.65 -4.55
C LYS A 91 -13.46 -6.98 -6.00
N VAL A 92 -12.21 -6.77 -6.39
CA VAL A 92 -11.71 -7.06 -7.74
C VAL A 92 -11.71 -8.58 -7.99
N LYS A 93 -11.23 -9.37 -7.03
CA LYS A 93 -11.25 -10.85 -7.12
C LYS A 93 -12.66 -11.43 -7.20
N ALA A 94 -13.60 -10.93 -6.37
CA ALA A 94 -14.99 -11.39 -6.37
C ALA A 94 -15.71 -11.11 -7.70
N ALA A 95 -15.27 -10.06 -8.42
CA ALA A 95 -15.75 -9.76 -9.76
C ALA A 95 -15.10 -10.62 -10.87
N GLY A 96 -14.17 -11.53 -10.51
CA GLY A 96 -13.51 -12.44 -11.44
C GLY A 96 -12.29 -11.85 -12.17
N TYR A 97 -11.83 -10.66 -11.78
CA TYR A 97 -10.68 -10.00 -12.43
C TYR A 97 -9.34 -10.40 -11.77
N ARG A 98 -8.29 -10.47 -12.59
CA ARG A 98 -6.92 -10.80 -12.17
C ARG A 98 -6.03 -9.58 -11.96
N THR A 99 -6.57 -8.38 -12.15
CA THR A 99 -5.87 -7.12 -12.01
C THR A 99 -5.25 -7.00 -10.62
N LYS A 100 -3.97 -6.68 -10.53
CA LYS A 100 -3.27 -6.42 -9.27
C LYS A 100 -3.61 -5.04 -8.75
N ILE A 101 -3.86 -4.95 -7.46
CA ILE A 101 -4.03 -3.68 -6.74
C ILE A 101 -2.70 -3.30 -6.12
N ALA A 102 -2.19 -2.12 -6.45
CA ALA A 102 -0.91 -1.62 -5.96
C ALA A 102 -1.05 -0.28 -5.25
N CYS A 103 -0.10 0.05 -4.37
CA CYS A 103 0.03 1.39 -3.83
C CYS A 103 1.04 2.22 -4.63
N THR A 104 1.14 3.50 -4.27
CA THR A 104 2.12 4.44 -4.81
C THR A 104 3.18 4.80 -3.76
N ARG A 105 4.12 5.69 -4.09
CA ARG A 105 5.06 6.29 -3.14
C ARG A 105 4.50 7.53 -2.40
N LYS A 106 3.20 7.80 -2.52
CA LYS A 106 2.51 8.87 -1.76
C LYS A 106 2.20 8.39 -0.33
N THR A 107 3.24 8.15 0.46
CA THR A 107 3.20 7.65 1.84
C THR A 107 3.33 8.78 2.84
N ALA A 108 3.03 8.54 4.13
CA ALA A 108 3.35 9.49 5.17
C ALA A 108 4.88 9.62 5.35
N PRO A 109 5.40 10.86 5.55
CA PRO A 109 6.82 11.06 5.76
C PRO A 109 7.37 10.18 6.91
N GLY A 110 8.45 9.45 6.65
CA GLY A 110 9.09 8.56 7.61
C GLY A 110 8.36 7.23 7.87
N LEU A 111 7.19 7.00 7.26
CA LEU A 111 6.39 5.78 7.45
C LEU A 111 6.29 4.91 6.17
N GLU A 112 7.11 5.15 5.16
CA GLU A 112 7.04 4.45 3.87
C GLU A 112 7.08 2.91 4.03
N TYR A 113 8.00 2.40 4.84
CA TYR A 113 8.11 0.97 5.13
C TYR A 113 6.81 0.41 5.72
N PHE A 114 6.27 1.06 6.74
CA PHE A 114 5.08 0.60 7.45
C PHE A 114 3.82 0.65 6.56
N ASP A 115 3.67 1.74 5.79
CA ASP A 115 2.55 1.91 4.86
C ASP A 115 2.57 0.81 3.78
N LYS A 116 3.74 0.54 3.19
CA LYS A 116 3.89 -0.48 2.13
C LYS A 116 3.75 -1.90 2.67
N LYS A 117 4.33 -2.20 3.84
CA LYS A 117 4.11 -3.48 4.53
C LYS A 117 2.62 -3.72 4.81
N ALA A 118 1.90 -2.68 5.23
CA ALA A 118 0.46 -2.77 5.48
C ALA A 118 -0.36 -3.05 4.19
N VAL A 119 0.01 -2.45 3.06
CA VAL A 119 -0.58 -2.77 1.75
C VAL A 119 -0.36 -4.25 1.40
N TRP A 120 0.86 -4.75 1.56
CA TRP A 120 1.19 -6.15 1.32
C TRP A 120 0.39 -7.10 2.21
N LEU A 121 0.27 -6.80 3.51
CA LEU A 121 -0.55 -7.56 4.47
C LEU A 121 -2.04 -7.56 4.12
N GLY A 122 -2.52 -6.50 3.46
CA GLY A 122 -3.88 -6.42 2.91
C GLY A 122 -4.09 -7.22 1.61
N GLY A 123 -3.02 -7.82 1.06
CA GLY A 123 -3.04 -8.59 -0.20
C GLY A 123 -2.82 -7.74 -1.46
N GLY A 124 -2.41 -6.48 -1.31
CA GLY A 124 -1.99 -5.61 -2.41
C GLY A 124 -0.51 -5.77 -2.77
N ASP A 125 -0.10 -5.12 -3.85
CA ASP A 125 1.29 -5.03 -4.30
C ASP A 125 1.90 -3.72 -3.80
N THR A 126 3.14 -3.77 -3.32
CA THR A 126 3.85 -2.60 -2.82
C THR A 126 4.28 -1.64 -3.93
N HIS A 127 4.23 -2.08 -5.18
CA HIS A 127 4.92 -1.40 -6.26
C HIS A 127 6.41 -1.18 -5.91
N ARG A 128 7.14 -0.29 -6.58
CA ARG A 128 8.52 0.01 -6.18
C ARG A 128 8.58 0.56 -4.74
N LEU A 129 9.48 0.01 -3.92
CA LEU A 129 9.74 0.50 -2.57
C LEU A 129 10.52 1.83 -2.62
N HIS A 130 11.60 1.87 -3.42
CA HIS A 130 12.50 3.02 -3.54
C HIS A 130 12.62 3.50 -4.99
N LEU A 131 13.34 4.59 -5.20
CA LEU A 131 13.56 5.15 -6.55
C LEU A 131 14.37 4.24 -7.45
N ASP A 132 15.25 3.43 -6.86
CA ASP A 132 16.18 2.55 -7.56
C ASP A 132 15.65 1.13 -7.82
N ASP A 133 14.44 0.79 -7.34
CA ASP A 133 13.85 -0.53 -7.59
C ASP A 133 13.53 -0.74 -9.08
N MET A 134 12.99 0.28 -9.71
CA MET A 134 12.70 0.31 -11.14
C MET A 134 12.72 1.74 -11.66
N ILE A 135 12.90 1.90 -12.96
CA ILE A 135 12.89 3.22 -13.60
C ILE A 135 11.45 3.59 -13.90
N LEU A 136 11.01 4.75 -13.40
CA LEU A 136 9.72 5.35 -13.76
C LEU A 136 9.96 6.68 -14.45
N ILE A 137 9.66 6.70 -15.75
CA ILE A 137 9.69 7.89 -16.61
C ILE A 137 8.38 8.65 -16.40
N LYS A 138 8.47 9.94 -16.11
CA LYS A 138 7.34 10.84 -15.81
C LYS A 138 7.34 12.05 -16.75
N ASP A 139 6.24 12.79 -16.74
CA ASP A 139 6.04 14.04 -17.45
C ASP A 139 7.24 14.99 -17.41
N ASN A 140 7.80 15.23 -16.22
CA ASN A 140 8.97 16.09 -16.04
C ASN A 140 10.24 15.54 -16.73
N HIS A 141 10.43 14.22 -16.77
CA HIS A 141 11.52 13.62 -17.51
C HIS A 141 11.33 13.82 -19.01
N ILE A 142 10.10 13.63 -19.50
CA ILE A 142 9.75 13.80 -20.91
C ILE A 142 9.92 15.26 -21.32
N ALA A 143 9.49 16.21 -20.49
CA ALA A 143 9.66 17.64 -20.75
C ALA A 143 11.13 18.06 -20.88
N ILE A 144 12.03 17.44 -20.12
CA ILE A 144 13.48 17.71 -20.18
C ILE A 144 14.15 17.05 -21.39
N ILE A 145 13.76 15.81 -21.70
CA ILE A 145 14.39 14.99 -22.76
C ILE A 145 13.80 15.33 -24.14
N GLY A 146 12.54 15.73 -24.21
CA GLY A 146 11.85 16.16 -25.42
C GLY A 146 10.88 15.11 -26.02
N SER A 147 11.05 13.79 -25.75
CA SER A 147 10.09 12.77 -26.17
C SER A 147 10.12 11.53 -25.27
N ILE A 148 8.98 10.85 -25.19
CA ILE A 148 8.88 9.59 -24.44
C ILE A 148 9.72 8.47 -25.06
N LYS A 149 9.79 8.41 -26.38
CA LYS A 149 10.60 7.44 -27.11
C LYS A 149 12.08 7.55 -26.75
N GLU A 150 12.62 8.77 -26.75
CA GLU A 150 14.02 8.99 -26.41
C GLU A 150 14.29 8.73 -24.93
N ALA A 151 13.34 9.09 -24.04
CA ALA A 151 13.44 8.80 -22.62
C ALA A 151 13.51 7.29 -22.33
N VAL A 152 12.64 6.48 -22.97
CA VAL A 152 12.66 5.02 -22.85
C VAL A 152 13.95 4.44 -23.42
N LYS A 153 14.43 4.93 -24.58
CA LYS A 153 15.68 4.48 -25.18
C LYS A 153 16.88 4.73 -24.26
N ILE A 154 17.02 5.94 -23.75
CA ILE A 154 18.08 6.29 -22.78
C ILE A 154 17.99 5.41 -21.52
N ALA A 155 16.78 5.18 -21.01
CA ALA A 155 16.58 4.29 -19.87
C ALA A 155 17.06 2.87 -20.19
N LYS A 156 16.72 2.30 -21.34
CA LYS A 156 17.18 0.96 -21.77
C LYS A 156 18.68 0.84 -21.91
N GLU A 157 19.32 1.86 -22.42
CA GLU A 157 20.79 1.87 -22.61
C GLU A 157 21.55 1.94 -21.27
N LYS A 158 20.96 2.61 -20.26
CA LYS A 158 21.62 2.87 -18.96
C LYS A 158 21.16 1.95 -17.83
N ALA A 159 19.99 1.34 -17.96
CA ALA A 159 19.44 0.45 -16.91
C ALA A 159 20.23 -0.85 -16.79
N SER A 160 20.38 -1.34 -15.57
CA SER A 160 20.76 -2.74 -15.36
C SER A 160 19.69 -3.67 -15.94
N PHE A 161 20.10 -4.82 -16.47
CA PHE A 161 19.20 -5.87 -16.99
C PHE A 161 18.13 -6.33 -15.98
N SER A 162 18.36 -6.11 -14.70
CA SER A 162 17.43 -6.48 -13.61
C SER A 162 16.33 -5.44 -13.36
N LYS A 163 16.39 -4.27 -13.99
CA LYS A 163 15.44 -3.17 -13.74
C LYS A 163 14.40 -3.08 -14.85
N LYS A 164 13.14 -3.02 -14.44
CA LYS A 164 12.03 -2.70 -15.35
C LYS A 164 11.97 -1.21 -15.64
N ILE A 165 11.45 -0.88 -16.81
CA ILE A 165 11.21 0.50 -17.25
C ILE A 165 9.70 0.70 -17.35
N GLU A 166 9.18 1.59 -16.55
CA GLU A 166 7.80 2.04 -16.55
C GLU A 166 7.74 3.44 -17.15
N ALA A 167 6.77 3.67 -18.02
CA ALA A 167 6.52 4.97 -18.64
C ALA A 167 5.12 5.46 -18.28
N GLU A 168 5.04 6.59 -17.56
CA GLU A 168 3.80 7.33 -17.27
C GLU A 168 3.46 8.18 -18.50
N VAL A 169 2.27 7.96 -19.06
CA VAL A 169 1.80 8.57 -20.29
C VAL A 169 0.48 9.32 -20.09
N SER A 170 0.29 10.37 -20.89
CA SER A 170 -0.89 11.24 -20.85
C SER A 170 -1.82 11.11 -22.06
N SER A 171 -1.38 10.38 -23.10
CA SER A 171 -2.14 10.14 -24.31
C SER A 171 -2.00 8.70 -24.82
N VAL A 172 -2.97 8.26 -25.64
CA VAL A 172 -2.94 6.94 -26.26
C VAL A 172 -1.76 6.80 -27.22
N ASP A 173 -1.41 7.86 -27.91
CA ASP A 173 -0.28 7.85 -28.85
C ASP A 173 1.05 7.71 -28.12
N GLU A 174 1.23 8.40 -26.97
CA GLU A 174 2.38 8.19 -26.09
C GLU A 174 2.46 6.75 -25.55
N ALA A 175 1.31 6.13 -25.23
CA ALA A 175 1.29 4.73 -24.77
C ALA A 175 1.87 3.78 -25.84
N ILE A 176 1.47 3.95 -27.09
CA ILE A 176 1.97 3.17 -28.22
C ILE A 176 3.45 3.46 -28.46
N GLU A 177 3.85 4.73 -28.43
CA GLU A 177 5.24 5.12 -28.64
C GLU A 177 6.17 4.55 -27.56
N ALA A 178 5.77 4.63 -26.27
CA ALA A 178 6.53 4.05 -25.17
C ALA A 178 6.65 2.53 -25.27
N ALA A 179 5.57 1.84 -25.62
CA ALA A 179 5.53 0.39 -25.80
C ALA A 179 6.45 -0.04 -26.96
N ARG A 180 6.39 0.64 -28.12
CA ARG A 180 7.27 0.41 -29.28
C ARG A 180 8.74 0.69 -28.95
N ALA A 181 9.03 1.69 -28.11
CA ALA A 181 10.38 1.99 -27.64
C ALA A 181 10.92 0.93 -26.66
N GLY A 182 10.05 0.06 -26.13
CA GLY A 182 10.38 -1.09 -25.28
C GLY A 182 10.30 -0.83 -23.79
N ALA A 183 9.39 0.03 -23.35
CA ALA A 183 9.00 0.08 -21.94
C ALA A 183 8.37 -1.27 -21.53
N ASP A 184 8.59 -1.69 -20.28
CA ASP A 184 8.03 -2.92 -19.72
C ASP A 184 6.63 -2.73 -19.18
N ILE A 185 6.35 -1.51 -18.67
CA ILE A 185 5.07 -1.12 -18.06
C ILE A 185 4.65 0.22 -18.66
N ILE A 186 3.39 0.31 -19.06
CA ILE A 186 2.77 1.55 -19.54
C ILE A 186 1.75 1.99 -18.52
N MET A 187 2.03 3.09 -17.81
CA MET A 187 1.11 3.68 -16.84
C MET A 187 0.26 4.76 -17.50
N LEU A 188 -1.03 4.48 -17.63
CA LEU A 188 -2.04 5.41 -18.13
C LEU A 188 -2.46 6.33 -16.97
N ASP A 189 -1.88 7.53 -16.89
CA ASP A 189 -2.15 8.44 -15.77
C ASP A 189 -3.37 9.32 -16.01
N ASN A 190 -4.31 9.27 -15.09
CA ASN A 190 -5.59 10.02 -15.13
C ASN A 190 -6.46 9.77 -16.37
N PHE A 191 -6.32 8.62 -17.04
CA PHE A 191 -7.19 8.26 -18.16
C PHE A 191 -8.60 7.92 -17.67
N SER A 192 -9.62 8.33 -18.46
CA SER A 192 -10.98 7.83 -18.31
C SER A 192 -11.07 6.36 -18.73
N PRO A 193 -12.07 5.59 -18.26
CA PRO A 193 -12.25 4.20 -18.71
C PRO A 193 -12.37 4.04 -20.23
N LYS A 194 -12.93 5.06 -20.93
CA LYS A 194 -12.99 5.08 -22.38
C LYS A 194 -11.60 5.17 -23.04
N GLN A 195 -10.76 6.05 -22.54
CA GLN A 195 -9.37 6.20 -23.04
C GLN A 195 -8.52 4.97 -22.73
N VAL A 196 -8.71 4.33 -21.56
CA VAL A 196 -8.03 3.07 -21.22
C VAL A 196 -8.41 1.96 -22.20
N ARG A 197 -9.72 1.81 -22.54
CA ARG A 197 -10.15 0.83 -23.55
C ARG A 197 -9.54 1.11 -24.92
N GLU A 198 -9.47 2.38 -25.31
CA GLU A 198 -8.85 2.79 -26.56
C GLU A 198 -7.35 2.44 -26.59
N ALA A 199 -6.62 2.74 -25.51
CA ALA A 199 -5.20 2.41 -25.39
C ALA A 199 -4.96 0.89 -25.47
N VAL A 200 -5.72 0.09 -24.70
CA VAL A 200 -5.62 -1.37 -24.72
C VAL A 200 -5.90 -1.92 -26.11
N LYS A 201 -6.98 -1.47 -26.76
CA LYS A 201 -7.35 -1.89 -28.12
C LYS A 201 -6.24 -1.56 -29.15
N LYS A 202 -5.67 -0.35 -29.09
CA LYS A 202 -4.56 0.01 -29.99
C LYS A 202 -3.31 -0.82 -29.74
N LEU A 203 -2.98 -1.15 -28.49
CA LEU A 203 -1.86 -2.06 -28.15
C LEU A 203 -2.11 -3.47 -28.71
N GLU A 204 -3.35 -3.95 -28.70
CA GLU A 204 -3.75 -5.23 -29.31
C GLU A 204 -3.63 -5.19 -30.84
N GLU A 205 -4.17 -4.16 -31.48
CA GLU A 205 -4.08 -3.95 -32.95
C GLU A 205 -2.63 -3.88 -33.46
N GLU A 206 -1.73 -3.34 -32.64
CA GLU A 206 -0.29 -3.28 -32.91
C GLU A 206 0.45 -4.59 -32.60
N GLY A 207 -0.20 -5.58 -31.98
CA GLY A 207 0.43 -6.85 -31.59
C GLY A 207 1.50 -6.71 -30.48
N ILE A 208 1.37 -5.69 -29.64
CA ILE A 208 2.30 -5.40 -28.54
C ILE A 208 1.67 -5.48 -27.13
N ARG A 209 0.34 -5.68 -27.02
CA ARG A 209 -0.35 -5.78 -25.72
C ARG A 209 0.28 -6.83 -24.79
N ASP A 210 0.63 -7.99 -25.31
CA ASP A 210 1.22 -9.09 -24.53
C ASP A 210 2.70 -8.89 -24.16
N LYS A 211 3.34 -7.85 -24.69
CA LYS A 211 4.75 -7.51 -24.44
C LYS A 211 4.94 -6.50 -23.31
N VAL A 212 3.84 -5.87 -22.86
CA VAL A 212 3.86 -4.84 -21.83
C VAL A 212 2.82 -5.10 -20.77
N LEU A 213 3.08 -4.68 -19.55
CA LEU A 213 2.06 -4.56 -18.52
C LEU A 213 1.37 -3.20 -18.67
N VAL A 214 0.05 -3.18 -18.59
CA VAL A 214 -0.74 -1.95 -18.60
C VAL A 214 -1.14 -1.64 -17.16
N GLU A 215 -0.69 -0.50 -16.67
CA GLU A 215 -1.06 0.06 -15.39
C GLU A 215 -1.98 1.25 -15.57
N VAL A 216 -2.96 1.39 -14.66
CA VAL A 216 -3.81 2.59 -14.59
C VAL A 216 -3.61 3.25 -13.24
N SER A 217 -3.42 4.57 -13.24
CA SER A 217 -3.25 5.40 -12.06
C SER A 217 -4.08 6.69 -12.15
N GLY A 218 -4.31 7.33 -11.01
CA GLY A 218 -4.98 8.63 -10.92
C GLY A 218 -6.49 8.54 -10.65
N ARG A 219 -6.92 9.14 -9.51
CA ARG A 219 -8.33 9.28 -9.07
C ARG A 219 -9.14 7.99 -9.01
N ILE A 220 -8.47 6.84 -8.83
CA ILE A 220 -9.12 5.55 -8.67
C ILE A 220 -9.37 5.27 -7.19
N ASN A 221 -10.54 4.73 -6.89
CA ASN A 221 -10.99 4.41 -5.54
C ASN A 221 -11.84 3.13 -5.53
N GLU A 222 -12.39 2.76 -4.37
CA GLU A 222 -13.21 1.55 -4.21
C GLU A 222 -14.49 1.58 -5.08
N GLU A 223 -15.03 2.76 -5.41
CA GLU A 223 -16.28 2.88 -6.15
C GLU A 223 -16.09 2.58 -7.64
N ASN A 224 -14.99 3.10 -8.24
CA ASN A 224 -14.76 3.02 -9.68
C ASN A 224 -13.72 1.96 -10.11
N VAL A 225 -13.04 1.26 -9.17
CA VAL A 225 -11.98 0.30 -9.48
C VAL A 225 -12.42 -0.80 -10.45
N LEU A 226 -13.67 -1.27 -10.36
CA LEU A 226 -14.19 -2.32 -11.24
C LEU A 226 -14.38 -1.85 -12.69
N GLU A 227 -14.61 -0.57 -12.91
CA GLU A 227 -14.70 -0.01 -14.28
C GLU A 227 -13.38 -0.20 -15.03
N PHE A 228 -12.27 0.03 -14.34
CA PHE A 228 -10.91 -0.16 -14.89
C PHE A 228 -10.51 -1.64 -14.96
N ALA A 229 -10.76 -2.41 -13.91
CA ALA A 229 -10.43 -3.83 -13.87
C ALA A 229 -11.14 -4.62 -14.99
N SER A 230 -12.39 -4.23 -15.34
CA SER A 230 -13.16 -4.86 -16.41
C SER A 230 -12.57 -4.69 -17.82
N ILE A 231 -11.62 -3.77 -17.99
CA ILE A 231 -10.97 -3.51 -19.28
C ILE A 231 -9.85 -4.52 -19.56
N GLY A 232 -9.36 -5.21 -18.51
CA GLY A 232 -8.26 -6.18 -18.65
C GLY A 232 -6.88 -5.53 -18.49
N VAL A 233 -6.79 -4.47 -17.68
CA VAL A 233 -5.50 -3.90 -17.26
C VAL A 233 -4.83 -4.83 -16.23
N ASP A 234 -3.50 -4.83 -16.21
CA ASP A 234 -2.71 -5.73 -15.36
C ASP A 234 -2.59 -5.20 -13.93
N ILE A 235 -2.46 -3.86 -13.78
CA ILE A 235 -2.22 -3.20 -12.50
C ILE A 235 -3.12 -1.98 -12.37
N ILE A 236 -3.64 -1.76 -11.16
CA ILE A 236 -4.28 -0.51 -10.76
C ILE A 236 -3.57 -0.01 -9.52
N SER A 237 -2.90 1.15 -9.63
CA SER A 237 -2.21 1.78 -8.51
C SER A 237 -3.05 2.89 -7.90
N LEU A 238 -3.26 2.80 -6.57
CA LEU A 238 -4.14 3.68 -5.82
C LEU A 238 -3.35 4.45 -4.75
N GLY A 239 -3.23 5.76 -4.94
CA GLY A 239 -2.61 6.63 -3.93
C GLY A 239 -3.42 6.71 -2.63
N ILE A 240 -4.74 6.57 -2.72
CA ILE A 240 -5.66 6.63 -1.57
C ILE A 240 -5.32 5.59 -0.49
N LEU A 241 -4.67 4.47 -0.84
CA LEU A 241 -4.27 3.45 0.12
C LEU A 241 -3.29 3.97 1.16
N THR A 242 -2.45 4.95 0.81
CA THR A 242 -1.36 5.42 1.68
C THR A 242 -1.43 6.91 2.02
N HIS A 243 -1.99 7.77 1.14
CA HIS A 243 -2.06 9.21 1.43
C HIS A 243 -3.33 9.65 2.18
N SER A 244 -4.45 8.87 2.11
CA SER A 244 -5.74 9.23 2.74
C SER A 244 -6.27 8.08 3.58
N VAL A 245 -5.46 7.67 4.55
CA VAL A 245 -5.72 6.49 5.37
C VAL A 245 -6.81 6.75 6.40
N LYS A 246 -7.84 5.90 6.42
CA LYS A 246 -8.74 5.77 7.56
C LYS A 246 -8.14 4.76 8.52
N ALA A 247 -7.65 5.22 9.68
CA ALA A 247 -7.11 4.35 10.72
C ALA A 247 -8.19 3.40 11.26
N LEU A 248 -7.81 2.16 11.59
CA LEU A 248 -8.68 1.21 12.28
C LEU A 248 -8.83 1.62 13.75
N ASP A 249 -10.05 1.59 14.28
CA ASP A 249 -10.30 1.98 15.67
C ASP A 249 -9.83 0.89 16.63
N LEU A 250 -8.84 1.23 17.45
CA LEU A 250 -8.22 0.38 18.47
C LEU A 250 -8.15 1.12 19.80
N SER A 251 -8.33 0.41 20.91
CA SER A 251 -8.14 0.96 22.25
C SER A 251 -7.21 0.10 23.10
N LEU A 252 -6.53 0.74 24.04
CA LEU A 252 -5.81 0.08 25.13
C LEU A 252 -6.66 0.15 26.40
N GLU A 253 -6.84 -0.99 27.05
CA GLU A 253 -7.61 -1.10 28.29
C GLU A 253 -6.80 -1.79 29.39
N VAL A 254 -6.61 -1.12 30.52
CA VAL A 254 -6.01 -1.75 31.71
C VAL A 254 -7.03 -2.72 32.31
N LYS A 255 -6.65 -3.98 32.44
CA LYS A 255 -7.52 -5.05 32.95
C LYS A 255 -7.24 -5.39 34.42
N GLN A 256 -5.97 -5.26 34.85
CA GLN A 256 -5.54 -5.61 36.19
C GLN A 256 -4.40 -4.72 36.64
N VAL A 257 -4.43 -4.27 37.87
CA VAL A 257 -3.32 -3.63 38.57
C VAL A 257 -2.65 -4.67 39.44
N THR A 258 -1.34 -4.82 39.31
CA THR A 258 -0.52 -5.71 40.14
C THR A 258 0.47 -4.83 40.90
N ALA A 259 0.46 -4.96 42.21
CA ALA A 259 1.35 -4.20 43.07
C ALA A 259 2.81 -4.69 42.93
#